data_c0133a254e9873382bf806e2bda9552f
#
_entry.id   c0133a254e9873382bf806e2bda9552f
#
_cell.length_a   1.000
_cell.length_b   1.000
_cell.length_c   1.000
_cell.angle_alpha   90.00
_cell.angle_beta   90.00
_cell.angle_gamma   90.00
#
_symmetry.space_group_name_H-M   'P 1'
#
loop_
_entity.id
_entity.type
_entity.pdbx_description
1 polymer ?
#
loop_
_entity_poly.entity_id
_entity_poly.type
_entity_poly.pdbx_seq_one_letter_code
_entity_poly.pdbx_strand_id
1 'polypeptide(L)'
;MSMTWDFILRLFVAGALGTVIGLDREYRAKEAGYRTHFLVSLGSALIMIVSQYGFMEVVKMEGIDLDPSRVAAQVVSGIGFIGAGTIIFQKQIVRGLTTAAGIWATSGIGLAIGAGMYWLGISATILTLIGLEALDRKSTRLNSG
;
A
#
# COMPACT_ATOMS: atom_id res chain seq x y z
N MET A 1 15.15 22.38 -4.97
CA MET A 1 14.94 21.72 -6.28
C MET A 1 15.14 20.22 -6.20
N SER A 2 16.25 19.76 -5.62
CA SER A 2 16.51 18.32 -5.45
C SER A 2 15.43 17.61 -4.61
N MET A 3 14.88 18.23 -3.58
CA MET A 3 13.83 17.64 -2.75
C MET A 3 12.52 17.42 -3.53
N THR A 4 12.11 18.39 -4.35
CA THR A 4 10.88 18.28 -5.13
C THR A 4 10.96 17.11 -6.11
N TRP A 5 12.08 16.97 -6.81
CA TRP A 5 12.28 15.86 -7.75
C TRP A 5 12.35 14.52 -7.02
N ASP A 6 12.96 14.49 -5.83
CA ASP A 6 12.99 13.28 -5.01
C ASP A 6 11.58 12.86 -4.59
N PHE A 7 10.73 13.81 -4.18
CA PHE A 7 9.35 13.50 -3.84
C PHE A 7 8.56 12.96 -5.02
N ILE A 8 8.74 13.57 -6.20
CA ILE A 8 8.10 13.11 -7.42
C ILE A 8 8.56 11.69 -7.75
N LEU A 9 9.85 11.40 -7.62
CA LEU A 9 10.39 10.07 -7.83
C LEU A 9 9.75 9.05 -6.89
N ARG A 10 9.60 9.40 -5.62
CA ARG A 10 8.94 8.52 -4.64
C ARG A 10 7.51 8.20 -5.06
N LEU A 11 6.76 9.20 -5.53
CA LEU A 11 5.40 8.99 -6.01
C LEU A 11 5.37 8.03 -7.21
N PHE A 12 6.28 8.22 -8.17
CA PHE A 12 6.36 7.33 -9.34
C PHE A 12 6.71 5.90 -8.95
N VAL A 13 7.69 5.73 -8.07
CA VAL A 13 8.10 4.39 -7.63
C VAL A 13 6.96 3.71 -6.86
N ALA A 14 6.31 4.43 -5.94
CA ALA A 14 5.19 3.88 -5.19
C ALA A 14 4.06 3.47 -6.14
N GLY A 15 3.72 4.33 -7.08
CA GLY A 15 2.69 4.03 -8.08
C GLY A 15 3.05 2.83 -8.94
N ALA A 16 4.31 2.73 -9.38
CA ALA A 16 4.78 1.60 -10.17
C ALA A 16 4.68 0.29 -9.40
N LEU A 17 5.10 0.27 -8.14
CA LEU A 17 5.04 -0.93 -7.32
C LEU A 17 3.59 -1.36 -7.07
N GLY A 18 2.70 -0.42 -6.79
CA GLY A 18 1.27 -0.70 -6.65
C GLY A 18 0.68 -1.24 -7.94
N THR A 19 1.05 -0.68 -9.07
CA THR A 19 0.60 -1.13 -10.39
C THR A 19 1.03 -2.57 -10.66
N VAL A 20 2.27 -2.91 -10.33
CA VAL A 20 2.78 -4.29 -10.52
C VAL A 20 1.92 -5.29 -9.74
N ILE A 21 1.62 -4.99 -8.48
CA ILE A 21 0.75 -5.85 -7.67
C ILE A 21 -0.64 -5.94 -8.29
N GLY A 22 -1.20 -4.80 -8.68
CA GLY A 22 -2.54 -4.74 -9.26
C GLY A 22 -2.66 -5.44 -10.61
N LEU A 23 -1.63 -5.38 -11.45
CA LEU A 23 -1.61 -6.10 -12.72
C LEU A 23 -1.61 -7.62 -12.51
N ASP A 24 -0.86 -8.09 -11.50
CA ASP A 24 -0.90 -9.51 -11.12
C ASP A 24 -2.32 -9.91 -10.70
N ARG A 25 -3.00 -9.06 -9.93
CA ARG A 25 -4.38 -9.32 -9.51
C ARG A 25 -5.34 -9.37 -10.70
N GLU A 26 -5.21 -8.45 -11.65
CA GLU A 26 -6.06 -8.45 -12.84
C GLU A 26 -5.79 -9.64 -13.75
N TYR A 27 -4.54 -10.00 -13.92
CA TYR A 27 -4.16 -11.16 -14.71
C TYR A 27 -4.82 -12.44 -14.17
N ARG A 28 -4.97 -12.54 -12.84
CA ARG A 28 -5.60 -13.67 -12.18
C ARG A 28 -7.10 -13.52 -12.01
N ALA A 29 -7.69 -12.48 -12.57
CA ALA A 29 -9.12 -12.17 -12.45
C ALA A 29 -9.59 -12.08 -11.00
N LYS A 30 -8.73 -11.52 -10.15
CA LYS A 30 -9.05 -11.26 -8.74
C LYS A 30 -9.64 -9.87 -8.58
N GLU A 31 -10.26 -9.62 -7.43
CA GLU A 31 -10.81 -8.32 -7.07
C GLU A 31 -9.69 -7.33 -6.78
N ALA A 32 -9.97 -6.04 -6.92
CA ALA A 32 -9.03 -4.95 -6.72
C ALA A 32 -7.79 -5.09 -7.63
N GLY A 33 -7.89 -4.54 -8.83
CA GLY A 33 -6.85 -4.61 -9.84
C GLY A 33 -5.82 -3.50 -9.73
N TYR A 34 -5.24 -3.12 -10.89
CA TYR A 34 -4.11 -2.19 -10.92
C TYR A 34 -4.49 -0.76 -10.49
N ARG A 35 -5.69 -0.31 -10.78
CA ARG A 35 -6.11 1.05 -10.39
C ARG A 35 -6.16 1.20 -8.86
N THR A 36 -6.76 0.23 -8.20
CA THR A 36 -6.87 0.24 -6.74
C THR A 36 -5.50 0.23 -6.08
N HIS A 37 -4.64 -0.69 -6.49
CA HIS A 37 -3.31 -0.83 -5.90
C HIS A 37 -2.41 0.36 -6.23
N PHE A 38 -2.49 0.88 -7.46
CA PHE A 38 -1.78 2.10 -7.85
C PHE A 38 -2.16 3.27 -6.94
N LEU A 39 -3.45 3.52 -6.76
CA LEU A 39 -3.92 4.65 -5.96
C LEU A 39 -3.61 4.48 -4.48
N VAL A 40 -3.73 3.28 -3.96
CA VAL A 40 -3.43 2.99 -2.55
C VAL A 40 -1.94 3.26 -2.27
N SER A 41 -1.05 2.75 -3.10
CA SER A 41 0.39 2.94 -2.93
C SER A 41 0.79 4.41 -3.13
N LEU A 42 0.29 5.03 -4.21
CA LEU A 42 0.55 6.44 -4.51
C LEU A 42 0.07 7.35 -3.38
N GLY A 43 -1.18 7.16 -2.96
CA GLY A 43 -1.78 7.97 -1.89
C GLY A 43 -1.04 7.80 -0.57
N SER A 44 -0.64 6.58 -0.24
CA SER A 44 0.12 6.30 0.98
C SER A 44 1.48 6.99 0.95
N ALA A 45 2.18 6.95 -0.20
CA ALA A 45 3.46 7.64 -0.36
C ALA A 45 3.29 9.15 -0.23
N LEU A 46 2.27 9.70 -0.86
CA LEU A 46 1.97 11.13 -0.79
C LEU A 46 1.76 11.57 0.66
N ILE A 47 0.92 10.83 1.39
CA ILE A 47 0.61 11.15 2.79
C ILE A 47 1.87 11.04 3.65
N MET A 48 2.72 10.03 3.41
CA MET A 48 3.97 9.89 4.16
C MET A 48 4.92 11.05 3.90
N ILE A 49 5.05 11.50 2.67
CA ILE A 49 5.87 12.67 2.32
C ILE A 49 5.35 13.92 3.04
N VAL A 50 4.04 14.16 2.99
CA VAL A 50 3.40 15.28 3.69
C VAL A 50 3.66 15.16 5.20
N SER A 51 3.55 13.96 5.74
CA SER A 51 3.77 13.70 7.17
C SER A 51 5.18 14.06 7.61
N GLN A 52 6.19 13.74 6.79
CA GLN A 52 7.60 14.00 7.14
C GLN A 52 8.04 15.42 6.84
N TYR A 53 7.55 16.02 5.75
CA TYR A 53 8.10 17.27 5.22
C TYR A 53 7.10 18.40 5.10
N GLY A 54 5.80 18.11 5.13
CA GLY A 54 4.77 19.12 4.87
C GLY A 54 4.61 20.18 5.97
N PHE A 55 5.12 19.90 7.15
CA PHE A 55 4.97 20.78 8.32
C PHE A 55 6.27 21.46 8.76
N MET A 56 7.27 21.51 7.87
CA MET A 56 8.60 22.01 8.21
C MET A 56 8.58 23.48 8.63
N GLU A 57 7.73 24.29 8.02
CA GLU A 57 7.61 25.71 8.41
C GLU A 57 7.01 25.87 9.81
N VAL A 58 6.03 25.01 10.15
CA VAL A 58 5.37 25.04 11.46
C VAL A 58 6.33 24.57 12.55
N VAL A 59 7.16 23.58 12.26
CA VAL A 59 8.13 23.00 13.23
C VAL A 59 9.20 24.03 13.63
N LYS A 60 9.47 25.01 12.77
CA LYS A 60 10.40 26.10 13.09
C LYS A 60 9.89 27.02 14.19
N MET A 61 8.59 27.00 14.49
CA MET A 61 8.01 27.80 15.56
C MET A 61 8.36 27.20 16.91
N GLU A 62 8.62 28.05 17.89
CA GLU A 62 9.00 27.64 19.24
C GLU A 62 7.85 26.81 19.88
N GLY A 63 8.21 25.71 20.53
CA GLY A 63 7.27 24.89 21.26
C GLY A 63 6.46 23.92 20.39
N ILE A 64 6.79 23.80 19.09
CA ILE A 64 6.10 22.90 18.19
C ILE A 64 7.03 21.79 17.73
N ASP A 65 6.61 20.54 17.97
CA ASP A 65 7.33 19.35 17.56
C ASP A 65 6.55 18.61 16.50
N LEU A 66 7.26 17.87 15.65
CA LEU A 66 6.67 17.05 14.60
C LEU A 66 6.75 15.58 14.98
N ASP A 67 5.61 14.89 14.86
CA ASP A 67 5.55 13.44 14.95
C ASP A 67 5.08 12.88 13.60
N PRO A 68 6.00 12.46 12.72
CA PRO A 68 5.62 11.95 11.40
C PRO A 68 4.78 10.69 11.46
N SER A 69 4.86 9.93 12.55
CA SER A 69 4.13 8.67 12.66
C SER A 69 2.62 8.86 12.79
N ARG A 70 2.15 10.03 13.24
CA ARG A 70 0.72 10.27 13.46
C ARG A 70 -0.08 10.18 12.17
N VAL A 71 0.39 10.84 11.12
CA VAL A 71 -0.30 10.85 9.83
C VAL A 71 -0.18 9.49 9.16
N ALA A 72 1.00 8.85 9.26
CA ALA A 72 1.20 7.49 8.75
C ALA A 72 0.28 6.49 9.44
N ALA A 73 0.10 6.62 10.76
CA ALA A 73 -0.81 5.77 11.51
C ALA A 73 -2.25 5.88 11.00
N GLN A 74 -2.69 7.08 10.58
CA GLN A 74 -4.01 7.28 10.00
C GLN A 74 -4.18 6.58 8.66
N VAL A 75 -3.11 6.45 7.87
CA VAL A 75 -3.13 5.67 6.63
C VAL A 75 -3.42 4.20 6.94
N VAL A 76 -2.72 3.64 7.93
CA VAL A 76 -2.90 2.24 8.31
C VAL A 76 -4.34 1.98 8.75
N SER A 77 -4.90 2.87 9.57
CA SER A 77 -6.30 2.76 10.02
C SER A 77 -7.29 2.98 8.86
N GLY A 78 -7.05 4.02 8.04
CA GLY A 78 -7.95 4.39 6.95
C GLY A 78 -8.02 3.32 5.87
N ILE A 79 -6.90 2.69 5.57
CA ILE A 79 -6.86 1.64 4.55
C ILE A 79 -7.62 0.40 5.02
N GLY A 80 -7.70 0.18 6.33
CA GLY A 80 -8.52 -0.87 6.90
C GLY A 80 -9.99 -0.72 6.49
N PHE A 81 -10.49 0.51 6.42
CA PHE A 81 -11.84 0.81 5.96
C PHE A 81 -12.03 0.43 4.48
N ILE A 82 -11.08 0.79 3.63
CA ILE A 82 -11.11 0.42 2.20
C ILE A 82 -11.01 -1.09 2.05
N GLY A 83 -10.09 -1.71 2.77
CA GLY A 83 -9.92 -3.17 2.75
C GLY A 83 -11.17 -3.90 3.19
N ALA A 84 -11.80 -3.43 4.28
CA ALA A 84 -13.04 -4.00 4.77
C ALA A 84 -14.14 -3.95 3.69
N GLY A 85 -14.15 -2.91 2.87
CA GLY A 85 -15.11 -2.77 1.78
C GLY A 85 -14.99 -3.86 0.71
N THR A 86 -13.87 -4.58 0.67
CA THR A 86 -13.69 -5.70 -0.26
C THR A 86 -14.12 -7.05 0.32
N ILE A 87 -14.41 -7.08 1.62
CA ILE A 87 -14.79 -8.31 2.31
C ILE A 87 -16.29 -8.50 2.19
N ILE A 88 -16.69 -9.64 1.64
CA ILE A 88 -18.09 -9.99 1.41
C ILE A 88 -18.40 -11.25 2.18
N PHE A 89 -19.46 -11.18 3.01
CA PHE A 89 -20.01 -12.33 3.70
C PHE A 89 -21.33 -12.70 3.02
N GLN A 90 -21.39 -13.88 2.41
CA GLN A 90 -22.56 -14.32 1.68
C GLN A 90 -22.69 -15.84 1.80
N LYS A 91 -23.86 -16.32 2.22
CA LYS A 91 -24.17 -17.76 2.34
C LYS A 91 -23.12 -18.51 3.19
N GLN A 92 -22.68 -17.90 4.30
CA GLN A 92 -21.67 -18.46 5.22
C GLN A 92 -20.27 -18.57 4.60
N ILE A 93 -20.03 -17.91 3.46
CA ILE A 93 -18.73 -17.84 2.82
C ILE A 93 -18.19 -16.41 2.95
N VAL A 94 -16.96 -16.29 3.39
CA VAL A 94 -16.27 -15.00 3.47
C VAL A 94 -15.31 -14.90 2.28
N ARG A 95 -15.48 -13.84 1.49
CA ARG A 95 -14.64 -13.54 0.34
C ARG A 95 -13.95 -12.20 0.53
N GLY A 96 -12.78 -12.04 -0.06
CA GLY A 96 -12.07 -10.78 -0.09
C GLY A 96 -11.09 -10.57 1.03
N LEU A 97 -10.86 -11.54 1.92
CA LEU A 97 -9.89 -11.41 3.00
C LEU A 97 -8.47 -11.23 2.46
N THR A 98 -8.07 -12.05 1.48
CA THR A 98 -6.74 -11.94 0.85
C THR A 98 -6.61 -10.62 0.10
N THR A 99 -7.66 -10.21 -0.61
CA THR A 99 -7.68 -8.91 -1.29
C THR A 99 -7.51 -7.76 -0.30
N ALA A 100 -8.24 -7.79 0.81
CA ALA A 100 -8.13 -6.77 1.86
C ALA A 100 -6.72 -6.73 2.44
N ALA A 101 -6.14 -7.89 2.73
CA ALA A 101 -4.78 -7.99 3.25
C ALA A 101 -3.75 -7.45 2.24
N GLY A 102 -3.95 -7.73 0.95
CA GLY A 102 -3.09 -7.22 -0.11
C GLY A 102 -3.15 -5.70 -0.26
N ILE A 103 -4.34 -5.12 -0.14
CA ILE A 103 -4.52 -3.67 -0.14
C ILE A 103 -3.82 -3.04 1.06
N TRP A 104 -3.96 -3.66 2.22
CA TRP A 104 -3.30 -3.21 3.45
C TRP A 104 -1.77 -3.25 3.31
N ALA A 105 -1.23 -4.35 2.79
CA ALA A 105 0.21 -4.48 2.53
C ALA A 105 0.69 -3.42 1.51
N THR A 106 -0.10 -3.16 0.47
CA THR A 106 0.21 -2.16 -0.55
C THR A 106 0.29 -0.76 0.06
N SER A 107 -0.56 -0.46 1.04
CA SER A 107 -0.46 0.82 1.75
C SER A 107 0.85 0.95 2.49
N GLY A 108 1.33 -0.12 3.11
CA GLY A 108 2.63 -0.15 3.78
C GLY A 108 3.79 0.06 2.80
N ILE A 109 3.71 -0.54 1.62
CA ILE A 109 4.69 -0.34 0.56
C ILE A 109 4.75 1.14 0.17
N GLY A 110 3.60 1.78 -0.04
CA GLY A 110 3.53 3.19 -0.35
C GLY A 110 4.14 4.05 0.76
N LEU A 111 3.84 3.75 2.02
CA LEU A 111 4.43 4.46 3.16
C LEU A 111 5.95 4.33 3.16
N ALA A 112 6.48 3.14 2.91
CA ALA A 112 7.93 2.90 2.87
C ALA A 112 8.61 3.73 1.78
N ILE A 113 8.06 3.72 0.57
CA ILE A 113 8.60 4.48 -0.55
C ILE A 113 8.49 5.98 -0.26
N GLY A 114 7.36 6.43 0.28
CA GLY A 114 7.18 7.82 0.69
C GLY A 114 8.20 8.27 1.72
N ALA A 115 8.63 7.37 2.60
CA ALA A 115 9.68 7.63 3.58
C ALA A 115 11.10 7.54 2.97
N GLY A 116 11.23 7.23 1.69
CA GLY A 116 12.53 7.10 1.03
C GLY A 116 13.19 5.74 1.20
N MET A 117 12.45 4.76 1.72
CA MET A 117 12.96 3.40 1.98
C MET A 117 12.71 2.51 0.76
N TYR A 118 13.41 2.79 -0.34
CA TYR A 118 13.16 2.14 -1.62
C TYR A 118 13.37 0.63 -1.58
N TRP A 119 14.48 0.18 -1.01
CA TRP A 119 14.77 -1.24 -0.96
C TRP A 119 13.76 -2.01 -0.13
N LEU A 120 13.30 -1.42 0.97
CA LEU A 120 12.26 -2.02 1.79
C LEU A 120 10.95 -2.14 1.02
N GLY A 121 10.54 -1.09 0.32
CA GLY A 121 9.32 -1.10 -0.48
C GLY A 121 9.38 -2.10 -1.62
N ILE A 122 10.52 -2.19 -2.32
CA ILE A 122 10.72 -3.14 -3.42
C ILE A 122 10.70 -4.57 -2.88
N SER A 123 11.41 -4.83 -1.79
CA SER A 123 11.42 -6.15 -1.16
C SER A 123 10.04 -6.58 -0.69
N ALA A 124 9.30 -5.67 -0.07
CA ALA A 124 7.94 -5.93 0.38
C ALA A 124 7.00 -6.23 -0.80
N THR A 125 7.19 -5.55 -1.94
CA THR A 125 6.42 -5.79 -3.15
C THR A 125 6.66 -7.21 -3.66
N ILE A 126 7.92 -7.62 -3.75
CA ILE A 126 8.28 -8.97 -4.20
C ILE A 126 7.67 -10.02 -3.27
N LEU A 127 7.79 -9.83 -1.95
CA LEU A 127 7.24 -10.76 -0.97
C LEU A 127 5.71 -10.80 -1.02
N THR A 128 5.07 -9.66 -1.26
CA THR A 128 3.62 -9.60 -1.40
C THR A 128 3.16 -10.39 -2.63
N LEU A 129 3.85 -10.22 -3.76
CA LEU A 129 3.55 -10.99 -4.98
C LEU A 129 3.73 -12.49 -4.75
N ILE A 130 4.81 -12.89 -4.11
CA ILE A 130 5.05 -14.30 -3.79
C ILE A 130 3.95 -14.84 -2.88
N GLY A 131 3.59 -14.10 -1.85
CA GLY A 131 2.55 -14.52 -0.91
C GLY A 131 1.19 -14.68 -1.57
N LEU A 132 0.79 -13.74 -2.40
CA LEU A 132 -0.46 -13.80 -3.14
C LEU A 132 -0.48 -14.99 -4.11
N GLU A 133 0.60 -15.20 -4.84
CA GLU A 133 0.70 -16.27 -5.82
C GLU A 133 0.81 -17.65 -5.18
N ALA A 134 1.70 -17.81 -4.20
CA ALA A 134 1.94 -19.11 -3.56
C ALA A 134 0.70 -19.62 -2.84
N LEU A 135 -0.01 -18.75 -2.13
CA LEU A 135 -1.22 -19.12 -1.40
C LEU A 135 -2.35 -19.48 -2.35
N ASP A 136 -2.47 -18.80 -3.47
CA ASP A 136 -3.48 -19.09 -4.48
C ASP A 136 -3.27 -20.47 -5.09
N ARG A 137 -2.04 -20.81 -5.45
CA ARG A 137 -1.70 -22.16 -5.99
C ARG A 137 -1.95 -23.26 -4.99
N LYS A 138 -1.61 -23.04 -3.72
CA LYS A 138 -1.82 -24.02 -2.66
C LYS A 138 -3.32 -24.28 -2.44
N SER A 139 -4.10 -23.21 -2.42
CA SER A 139 -5.55 -23.30 -2.29
C SER A 139 -6.17 -24.09 -3.44
N THR A 140 -5.73 -23.85 -4.67
CA THR A 140 -6.19 -24.56 -5.86
C THR A 140 -5.87 -26.06 -5.78
N ARG A 141 -4.67 -26.42 -5.31
CA ARG A 141 -4.28 -27.82 -5.14
C ARG A 141 -5.13 -28.54 -4.10
N LEU A 142 -5.44 -27.88 -2.99
CA LEU A 142 -6.28 -28.46 -1.95
C LEU A 142 -7.71 -28.68 -2.42
N ASN A 143 -8.21 -27.82 -3.29
CA ASN A 143 -9.57 -27.92 -3.82
C ASN A 143 -9.71 -28.89 -4.99
N SER A 144 -8.60 -29.31 -5.61
CA SER A 144 -8.59 -30.26 -6.73
C SER A 144 -8.44 -31.71 -6.29
N GLY A 145 -8.27 -31.94 -5.02
CA GLY A 145 -8.26 -33.26 -4.41
C GLY A 145 -9.59 -33.55 -3.76
#